data_d88c7f4ff46474f1797f5f2cda967817
#
_entry.id   d88c7f4ff46474f1797f5f2cda967817
#
_cell.length_a   1.000
_cell.length_b   1.000
_cell.length_c   1.000
_cell.angle_alpha   90.00
_cell.angle_beta   90.00
_cell.angle_gamma   90.00
#
_symmetry.space_group_name_H-M   'P 1'
#
loop_
_entity.id
_entity.type
_entity.pdbx_description
1 polymer ?
#
loop_
_entity_poly.entity_id
_entity_poly.type
_entity_poly.pdbx_seq_one_letter_code
_entity_poly.pdbx_strand_id
1 'polypeptide(L)'
;EISACLVGSEMCIRDRFLTEVKKMQKKIALINDVTGFGRCSIAVMAPIVSAMKIQAVTVPTAILSAHTQFPTFYFDDYTDKMEDYIQTYKELNLEFDAISTGFLGSERQVEIVTDFIKYFKNDRNFVIVDPVMGDYGRLYQTYNKAMCNRMKELVKYADIITPNLTELTTLLDLPYPDHTVTIEELKKMCIALAAQGPKHIVVTGIRFNKTQIANFIYNKDEDFQMVMADRIGGDRSGTGDVIASVIAGMYMNGHSFYESVKKAAAYVSKCISYCEENKVPEYWGLCFEMYLKDLVDEC
;
A
#
# COMPACT_ATOMS: atom_id res chain seq x y z
N GLU A 1 20.96 -27.50 -55.09
CA GLU A 1 20.05 -28.12 -54.09
C GLU A 1 20.35 -27.77 -52.62
N ILE A 2 20.99 -26.62 -52.33
CA ILE A 2 21.24 -26.17 -50.95
C ILE A 2 20.47 -24.91 -50.57
N SER A 3 19.64 -24.36 -51.47
CA SER A 3 18.94 -23.08 -51.26
C SER A 3 17.53 -23.19 -50.65
N ALA A 4 16.97 -24.39 -50.51
CA ALA A 4 15.57 -24.56 -50.07
C ALA A 4 15.42 -24.82 -48.55
N CYS A 5 16.51 -25.05 -47.80
CA CYS A 5 16.45 -25.43 -46.38
C CYS A 5 16.58 -24.26 -45.41
N LEU A 6 16.99 -23.06 -45.85
CA LEU A 6 17.19 -21.88 -45.00
C LEU A 6 15.95 -21.01 -44.85
N VAL A 7 14.99 -21.09 -45.79
CA VAL A 7 13.76 -20.28 -45.73
C VAL A 7 12.75 -20.81 -44.71
N GLY A 8 12.76 -22.10 -44.41
CA GLY A 8 11.86 -22.71 -43.43
C GLY A 8 12.25 -22.46 -41.97
N SER A 9 13.53 -22.21 -41.67
CA SER A 9 14.00 -21.99 -40.31
C SER A 9 13.76 -20.56 -39.82
N GLU A 10 13.86 -19.57 -40.69
CA GLU A 10 13.59 -18.16 -40.31
C GLU A 10 12.10 -17.89 -40.07
N MET A 11 11.22 -18.56 -40.80
CA MET A 11 9.79 -18.43 -40.61
C MET A 11 9.33 -19.09 -39.28
N CYS A 12 9.90 -20.23 -38.92
CA CYS A 12 9.63 -20.88 -37.62
C CYS A 12 10.18 -20.09 -36.42
N ILE A 13 11.27 -19.35 -36.59
CA ILE A 13 11.82 -18.50 -35.54
C ILE A 13 10.99 -17.25 -35.37
N ARG A 14 10.53 -16.65 -36.45
CA ARG A 14 9.65 -15.45 -36.40
C ARG A 14 8.29 -15.75 -35.81
N ASP A 15 7.68 -16.90 -36.13
CA ASP A 15 6.40 -17.31 -35.56
C ASP A 15 6.49 -17.73 -34.08
N ARG A 16 7.63 -18.24 -33.62
CA ARG A 16 7.88 -18.49 -32.20
C ARG A 16 8.05 -17.20 -31.39
N PHE A 17 8.59 -16.15 -31.98
CA PHE A 17 8.68 -14.83 -31.31
C PHE A 17 7.33 -14.07 -31.27
N LEU A 18 6.36 -14.43 -32.08
CA LEU A 18 5.03 -13.81 -32.12
C LEU A 18 4.00 -14.49 -31.22
N THR A 19 4.30 -15.68 -30.66
CA THR A 19 3.36 -16.43 -29.82
C THR A 19 3.72 -16.44 -28.32
N GLU A 20 4.91 -16.08 -27.93
CA GLU A 20 5.23 -15.73 -26.54
C GLU A 20 5.11 -14.19 -26.40
N VAL A 21 3.93 -13.71 -26.08
CA VAL A 21 3.79 -12.41 -25.40
C VAL A 21 4.61 -12.58 -24.12
N LYS A 22 5.85 -12.16 -24.15
CA LYS A 22 6.74 -12.16 -22.99
C LYS A 22 6.00 -11.39 -21.92
N LYS A 23 5.45 -12.09 -20.93
CA LYS A 23 4.72 -11.46 -19.83
C LYS A 23 5.71 -10.51 -19.18
N MET A 24 5.60 -9.21 -19.50
CA MET A 24 6.52 -8.21 -18.94
C MET A 24 6.37 -8.21 -17.43
N GLN A 25 7.47 -8.00 -16.73
CA GLN A 25 7.45 -7.86 -15.27
C GLN A 25 6.42 -6.80 -14.86
N LYS A 26 5.57 -7.14 -13.91
CA LYS A 26 4.58 -6.20 -13.34
C LYS A 26 5.28 -5.02 -12.68
N LYS A 27 4.66 -3.85 -12.77
CA LYS A 27 5.16 -2.60 -12.19
C LYS A 27 4.11 -2.00 -11.27
N ILE A 28 4.55 -1.51 -10.11
CA ILE A 28 3.73 -0.73 -9.20
C ILE A 28 4.33 0.67 -9.02
N ALA A 29 3.52 1.72 -9.18
CA ALA A 29 3.91 3.06 -8.77
C ALA A 29 3.74 3.18 -7.24
N LEU A 30 4.81 3.52 -6.53
CA LEU A 30 4.82 3.75 -5.09
C LEU A 30 4.94 5.25 -4.83
N ILE A 31 3.84 5.88 -4.41
CA ILE A 31 3.75 7.32 -4.13
C ILE A 31 3.77 7.49 -2.61
N ASN A 32 4.94 7.79 -2.07
CA ASN A 32 5.16 7.92 -0.62
C ASN A 32 6.46 8.68 -0.36
N ASP A 33 6.78 9.00 0.89
CA ASP A 33 8.07 9.58 1.25
C ASP A 33 9.22 8.56 1.15
N VAL A 34 10.42 9.08 1.02
CA VAL A 34 11.68 8.31 1.09
C VAL A 34 12.33 8.60 2.43
N THR A 35 12.20 7.69 3.37
CA THR A 35 12.81 7.82 4.70
C THR A 35 14.03 6.92 4.85
N GLY A 36 15.18 7.51 5.21
CA GLY A 36 16.45 6.81 5.29
C GLY A 36 16.54 5.83 6.46
N PHE A 37 16.11 6.24 7.67
CA PHE A 37 16.17 5.40 8.87
C PHE A 37 14.83 5.32 9.58
N GLY A 38 14.50 4.13 10.10
CA GLY A 38 13.30 3.87 10.91
C GLY A 38 12.26 2.97 10.26
N ARG A 39 12.56 2.37 9.10
CA ARG A 39 11.71 1.41 8.38
C ARG A 39 10.26 1.86 8.21
N CYS A 40 10.04 2.78 7.31
CA CYS A 40 8.71 3.20 6.87
C CYS A 40 8.74 3.58 5.38
N SER A 41 7.59 3.79 4.81
CA SER A 41 7.38 4.37 3.49
C SER A 41 8.08 3.60 2.36
N ILE A 42 8.65 4.26 1.36
CA ILE A 42 9.28 3.60 0.19
C ILE A 42 10.41 2.64 0.59
N ALA A 43 11.17 2.95 1.66
CA ALA A 43 12.25 2.09 2.14
C ALA A 43 11.75 0.69 2.60
N VAL A 44 10.48 0.58 2.98
CA VAL A 44 9.79 -0.68 3.30
C VAL A 44 9.07 -1.25 2.08
N MET A 45 8.31 -0.40 1.39
CA MET A 45 7.44 -0.84 0.31
C MET A 45 8.23 -1.44 -0.87
N ALA A 46 9.30 -0.77 -1.31
CA ALA A 46 10.06 -1.20 -2.48
C ALA A 46 10.71 -2.59 -2.32
N PRO A 47 11.44 -2.92 -1.24
CA PRO A 47 12.00 -4.26 -1.08
C PRO A 47 10.92 -5.35 -0.92
N ILE A 48 9.77 -5.06 -0.27
CA ILE A 48 8.67 -6.01 -0.13
C ILE A 48 8.09 -6.39 -1.49
N VAL A 49 7.70 -5.40 -2.31
CA VAL A 49 7.13 -5.70 -3.64
C VAL A 49 8.16 -6.31 -4.59
N SER A 50 9.44 -5.91 -4.45
CA SER A 50 10.53 -6.50 -5.24
C SER A 50 10.77 -7.97 -4.90
N ALA A 51 10.65 -8.37 -3.62
CA ALA A 51 10.71 -9.78 -3.21
C ALA A 51 9.59 -10.60 -3.86
N MET A 52 8.44 -9.98 -4.15
CA MET A 52 7.32 -10.60 -4.88
C MET A 52 7.43 -10.44 -6.42
N LYS A 53 8.65 -10.24 -6.95
CA LYS A 53 8.96 -10.13 -8.39
C LYS A 53 8.28 -8.97 -9.12
N ILE A 54 7.87 -7.94 -8.40
CA ILE A 54 7.22 -6.73 -8.94
C ILE A 54 8.24 -5.59 -8.97
N GLN A 55 8.33 -4.87 -10.07
CA GLN A 55 9.17 -3.69 -10.18
C GLN A 55 8.53 -2.52 -9.39
N ALA A 56 9.20 -2.06 -8.35
CA ALA A 56 8.86 -0.83 -7.65
C ALA A 56 9.30 0.39 -8.48
N VAL A 57 8.37 1.28 -8.79
CA VAL A 57 8.63 2.56 -9.46
C VAL A 57 8.21 3.68 -8.51
N THR A 58 9.17 4.44 -8.02
CA THR A 58 8.94 5.39 -6.92
C THR A 58 8.51 6.77 -7.41
N VAL A 59 7.57 7.39 -6.70
CA VAL A 59 7.19 8.81 -6.83
C VAL A 59 7.33 9.45 -5.45
N PRO A 60 8.45 10.12 -5.16
CA PRO A 60 8.71 10.70 -3.85
C PRO A 60 7.76 11.86 -3.52
N THR A 61 7.22 11.88 -2.30
CA THR A 61 6.46 13.01 -1.75
C THR A 61 7.31 13.88 -0.82
N ALA A 62 8.26 13.28 -0.12
CA ALA A 62 9.25 13.94 0.72
C ALA A 62 10.50 13.08 0.84
N ILE A 63 11.59 13.67 1.30
CA ILE A 63 12.84 12.96 1.60
C ILE A 63 13.20 13.24 3.05
N LEU A 64 13.30 12.18 3.86
CA LEU A 64 13.64 12.28 5.27
C LEU A 64 14.90 11.48 5.59
N SER A 65 15.76 12.02 6.46
CA SER A 65 16.89 11.24 6.98
C SER A 65 16.47 10.15 7.98
N ALA A 66 15.40 10.44 8.75
CA ALA A 66 14.70 9.53 9.63
C ALA A 66 13.24 9.96 9.75
N HIS A 67 12.32 9.08 10.16
CA HIS A 67 10.91 9.47 10.31
C HIS A 67 10.69 10.41 11.51
N THR A 68 9.54 11.06 11.53
CA THR A 68 9.23 12.17 12.44
C THR A 68 9.10 11.80 13.93
N GLN A 69 9.13 10.53 14.31
CA GLN A 69 9.17 10.11 15.72
C GLN A 69 10.58 10.16 16.32
N PHE A 70 11.63 10.32 15.51
CA PHE A 70 12.97 10.55 16.02
C PHE A 70 13.11 11.98 16.54
N PRO A 71 13.94 12.22 17.56
CA PRO A 71 14.10 13.55 18.16
C PRO A 71 14.73 14.55 17.21
N THR A 72 15.41 14.08 16.17
CA THR A 72 16.00 14.90 15.11
C THR A 72 15.95 14.18 13.77
N PHE A 73 15.60 14.89 12.74
CA PHE A 73 15.54 14.41 11.36
C PHE A 73 15.70 15.57 10.39
N TYR A 74 16.19 15.28 9.20
CA TYR A 74 16.13 16.19 8.05
C TYR A 74 14.85 15.91 7.28
N PHE A 75 14.21 16.95 6.78
CA PHE A 75 13.01 16.86 5.96
C PHE A 75 13.11 17.80 4.75
N ASP A 76 12.95 17.28 3.55
CA ASP A 76 12.82 18.02 2.30
C ASP A 76 11.46 17.68 1.68
N ASP A 77 10.58 18.67 1.61
CA ASP A 77 9.30 18.58 0.92
C ASP A 77 9.51 18.52 -0.59
N TYR A 78 9.02 17.47 -1.23
CA TYR A 78 9.25 17.26 -2.66
C TYR A 78 8.12 17.82 -3.54
N THR A 79 7.12 18.51 -2.98
CA THR A 79 5.90 18.99 -3.66
C THR A 79 6.23 19.73 -4.97
N ASP A 80 7.13 20.71 -4.92
CA ASP A 80 7.47 21.57 -6.08
C ASP A 80 8.21 20.82 -7.20
N LYS A 81 8.70 19.61 -6.94
CA LYS A 81 9.47 18.79 -7.89
C LYS A 81 8.65 17.62 -8.44
N MET A 82 7.51 17.29 -7.83
CA MET A 82 6.71 16.12 -8.19
C MET A 82 6.18 16.16 -9.62
N GLU A 83 5.73 17.33 -10.08
CA GLU A 83 5.14 17.44 -11.44
C GLU A 83 6.19 17.18 -12.52
N ASP A 84 7.38 17.78 -12.41
CA ASP A 84 8.49 17.55 -13.34
C ASP A 84 8.97 16.08 -13.29
N TYR A 85 9.01 15.51 -12.10
CA TYR A 85 9.34 14.10 -11.89
C TYR A 85 8.34 13.17 -12.60
N ILE A 86 7.05 13.42 -12.42
CA ILE A 86 5.95 12.67 -13.04
C ILE A 86 5.91 12.88 -14.56
N GLN A 87 6.25 14.08 -15.03
CA GLN A 87 6.29 14.38 -16.45
C GLN A 87 7.24 13.44 -17.21
N THR A 88 8.39 13.09 -16.62
CA THR A 88 9.29 12.08 -17.19
C THR A 88 8.60 10.73 -17.40
N TYR A 89 7.75 10.29 -16.46
CA TYR A 89 7.02 9.02 -16.61
C TYR A 89 5.99 9.06 -17.73
N LYS A 90 5.36 10.22 -17.95
CA LYS A 90 4.44 10.45 -19.07
C LYS A 90 5.19 10.41 -20.42
N GLU A 91 6.34 11.07 -20.50
CA GLU A 91 7.18 11.10 -21.70
C GLU A 91 7.74 9.73 -22.06
N LEU A 92 8.09 8.92 -21.06
CA LEU A 92 8.53 7.55 -21.23
C LEU A 92 7.36 6.58 -21.53
N ASN A 93 6.11 7.07 -21.54
CA ASN A 93 4.91 6.27 -21.74
C ASN A 93 4.86 5.05 -20.80
N LEU A 94 5.19 5.24 -19.51
CA LEU A 94 5.16 4.15 -18.54
C LEU A 94 3.73 3.66 -18.34
N GLU A 95 3.59 2.35 -18.18
CA GLU A 95 2.35 1.70 -17.76
C GLU A 95 2.59 1.01 -16.42
N PHE A 96 1.60 1.05 -15.53
CA PHE A 96 1.62 0.43 -14.21
C PHE A 96 0.52 -0.62 -14.10
N ASP A 97 0.80 -1.73 -13.42
CA ASP A 97 -0.21 -2.75 -13.08
C ASP A 97 -0.92 -2.41 -11.76
N ALA A 98 -0.31 -1.57 -10.93
CA ALA A 98 -0.93 -0.99 -9.74
C ALA A 98 -0.33 0.38 -9.39
N ILE A 99 -1.11 1.19 -8.66
CA ILE A 99 -0.69 2.46 -8.09
C ILE A 99 -0.94 2.38 -6.59
N SER A 100 0.08 2.62 -5.76
CA SER A 100 -0.03 2.63 -4.31
C SER A 100 0.33 4.00 -3.77
N THR A 101 -0.52 4.55 -2.88
CA THR A 101 -0.26 5.83 -2.21
C THR A 101 -0.13 5.61 -0.71
N GLY A 102 0.75 6.37 -0.07
CA GLY A 102 0.92 6.43 1.37
C GLY A 102 0.89 7.89 1.86
N PHE A 103 1.89 8.32 2.62
CA PHE A 103 1.95 9.65 3.19
C PHE A 103 1.97 10.76 2.12
N LEU A 104 1.06 11.73 2.30
CA LEU A 104 0.99 12.97 1.52
C LEU A 104 1.05 14.15 2.48
N GLY A 105 1.99 15.06 2.26
CA GLY A 105 2.31 16.15 3.20
C GLY A 105 1.49 17.42 3.02
N SER A 106 0.76 17.59 1.91
CA SER A 106 0.03 18.82 1.60
C SER A 106 -1.19 18.57 0.70
N GLU A 107 -2.14 19.52 0.71
CA GLU A 107 -3.29 19.50 -0.21
C GLU A 107 -2.84 19.48 -1.68
N ARG A 108 -1.74 20.19 -1.99
CA ARG A 108 -1.16 20.21 -3.34
C ARG A 108 -0.66 18.83 -3.75
N GLN A 109 -0.02 18.09 -2.86
CA GLN A 109 0.39 16.71 -3.15
C GLN A 109 -0.82 15.81 -3.45
N VAL A 110 -1.92 15.94 -2.70
CA VAL A 110 -3.14 15.19 -2.99
C VAL A 110 -3.69 15.52 -4.38
N GLU A 111 -3.65 16.78 -4.81
CA GLU A 111 -4.05 17.19 -6.17
C GLU A 111 -3.16 16.53 -7.23
N ILE A 112 -1.83 16.65 -7.09
CA ILE A 112 -0.85 16.05 -8.01
C ILE A 112 -1.04 14.54 -8.11
N VAL A 113 -1.23 13.85 -6.97
CA VAL A 113 -1.44 12.41 -6.94
C VAL A 113 -2.79 12.01 -7.54
N THR A 114 -3.83 12.81 -7.32
CA THR A 114 -5.13 12.60 -7.97
C THR A 114 -5.00 12.68 -9.50
N ASP A 115 -4.25 13.65 -10.01
CA ASP A 115 -4.02 13.80 -11.44
C ASP A 115 -3.09 12.70 -12.00
N PHE A 116 -2.12 12.24 -11.22
CA PHE A 116 -1.34 11.03 -11.54
C PHE A 116 -2.24 9.81 -11.71
N ILE A 117 -3.14 9.56 -10.75
CA ILE A 117 -4.07 8.44 -10.81
C ILE A 117 -4.98 8.57 -12.04
N LYS A 118 -5.58 9.73 -12.29
CA LYS A 118 -6.43 9.94 -13.46
C LYS A 118 -5.71 9.68 -14.80
N TYR A 119 -4.43 9.99 -14.87
CA TYR A 119 -3.63 9.79 -16.08
C TYR A 119 -3.23 8.32 -16.30
N PHE A 120 -2.78 7.63 -15.24
CA PHE A 120 -2.21 6.29 -15.35
C PHE A 120 -3.20 5.16 -15.04
N LYS A 121 -4.35 5.44 -14.40
CA LYS A 121 -5.38 4.44 -14.13
C LYS A 121 -6.07 4.03 -15.42
N ASN A 122 -6.27 2.72 -15.59
CA ASN A 122 -7.00 2.12 -16.69
C ASN A 122 -7.72 0.84 -16.20
N ASP A 123 -8.43 0.15 -17.10
CA ASP A 123 -9.22 -1.05 -16.76
C ASP A 123 -8.38 -2.28 -16.36
N ARG A 124 -7.07 -2.24 -16.57
CA ARG A 124 -6.16 -3.37 -16.31
C ARG A 124 -5.36 -3.22 -15.01
N ASN A 125 -5.38 -2.04 -14.39
CA ASN A 125 -4.68 -1.77 -13.15
C ASN A 125 -5.64 -1.41 -12.01
N PHE A 126 -5.12 -1.40 -10.79
CA PHE A 126 -5.89 -0.96 -9.62
C PHE A 126 -5.11 0.06 -8.79
N VAL A 127 -5.84 0.80 -7.97
CA VAL A 127 -5.30 1.79 -7.05
C VAL A 127 -5.51 1.33 -5.62
N ILE A 128 -4.43 1.22 -4.84
CA ILE A 128 -4.47 1.02 -3.40
C ILE A 128 -4.09 2.32 -2.69
N VAL A 129 -4.97 2.78 -1.80
CA VAL A 129 -4.75 3.98 -1.00
C VAL A 129 -4.59 3.59 0.45
N ASP A 130 -3.43 3.87 1.03
CA ASP A 130 -3.26 3.94 2.47
C ASP A 130 -3.52 5.39 2.90
N PRO A 131 -4.66 5.67 3.58
CA PRO A 131 -5.08 7.05 3.83
C PRO A 131 -4.41 7.62 5.08
N VAL A 132 -3.10 7.62 5.12
CA VAL A 132 -2.26 7.99 6.26
C VAL A 132 -2.63 9.38 6.80
N MET A 133 -3.53 9.45 7.80
CA MET A 133 -4.02 10.71 8.39
C MET A 133 -3.83 10.82 9.90
N GLY A 134 -3.79 9.71 10.61
CA GLY A 134 -3.70 9.72 12.06
C GLY A 134 -3.90 8.34 12.69
N ASP A 135 -3.79 8.27 14.02
CA ASP A 135 -4.01 7.05 14.79
C ASP A 135 -4.56 7.37 16.18
N TYR A 136 -5.22 6.39 16.83
CA TYR A 136 -5.81 6.50 18.18
C TYR A 136 -6.71 7.72 18.38
N GLY A 137 -7.51 8.07 17.37
CA GLY A 137 -8.43 9.22 17.40
C GLY A 137 -7.74 10.57 17.26
N ARG A 138 -6.47 10.61 16.86
CA ARG A 138 -5.70 11.84 16.69
C ARG A 138 -5.12 11.94 15.29
N LEU A 139 -5.31 13.07 14.64
CA LEU A 139 -4.67 13.37 13.36
C LEU A 139 -3.18 13.68 13.57
N TYR A 140 -2.36 13.32 12.59
CA TYR A 140 -0.97 13.74 12.53
C TYR A 140 -0.87 15.28 12.37
N GLN A 141 0.27 15.86 12.75
CA GLN A 141 0.46 17.32 12.76
C GLN A 141 0.30 17.98 11.39
N THR A 142 0.57 17.25 10.32
CA THR A 142 0.42 17.71 8.93
C THR A 142 -1.02 17.70 8.45
N TYR A 143 -1.95 17.08 9.19
CA TYR A 143 -3.36 16.93 8.80
C TYR A 143 -4.26 17.92 9.54
N ASN A 144 -5.01 18.68 8.77
CA ASN A 144 -6.11 19.53 9.20
C ASN A 144 -7.40 19.13 8.47
N LYS A 145 -8.51 19.80 8.75
CA LYS A 145 -9.80 19.49 8.11
C LYS A 145 -9.77 19.63 6.58
N ALA A 146 -9.03 20.59 6.04
CA ALA A 146 -8.90 20.77 4.59
C ALA A 146 -8.17 19.58 3.96
N MET A 147 -7.05 19.15 4.56
CA MET A 147 -6.29 17.97 4.13
C MET A 147 -7.13 16.69 4.20
N CYS A 148 -7.92 16.49 5.28
CA CYS A 148 -8.84 15.35 5.37
C CYS A 148 -9.89 15.36 4.25
N ASN A 149 -10.43 16.52 3.89
CA ASN A 149 -11.38 16.64 2.79
C ASN A 149 -10.73 16.30 1.43
N ARG A 150 -9.49 16.71 1.22
CA ARG A 150 -8.73 16.32 0.01
C ARG A 150 -8.48 14.82 -0.04
N MET A 151 -8.14 14.19 1.09
CA MET A 151 -7.98 12.74 1.17
C MET A 151 -9.29 11.99 0.80
N LYS A 152 -10.46 12.49 1.24
CA LYS A 152 -11.76 11.92 0.83
C LYS A 152 -11.95 11.94 -0.69
N GLU A 153 -11.52 13.02 -1.37
CA GLU A 153 -11.60 13.08 -2.83
C GLU A 153 -10.65 12.06 -3.48
N LEU A 154 -9.44 11.88 -2.95
CA LEU A 154 -8.50 10.88 -3.42
C LEU A 154 -9.04 9.45 -3.29
N VAL A 155 -9.65 9.14 -2.16
CA VAL A 155 -10.23 7.81 -1.85
C VAL A 155 -11.28 7.38 -2.86
N LYS A 156 -11.99 8.29 -3.51
CA LYS A 156 -12.95 7.97 -4.58
C LYS A 156 -12.33 7.25 -5.79
N TYR A 157 -11.03 7.38 -5.98
CA TYR A 157 -10.29 6.72 -7.06
C TYR A 157 -9.70 5.38 -6.65
N ALA A 158 -9.76 5.03 -5.36
CA ALA A 158 -9.23 3.78 -4.84
C ALA A 158 -10.08 2.57 -5.25
N ASP A 159 -9.45 1.47 -5.60
CA ASP A 159 -10.08 0.15 -5.68
C ASP A 159 -9.94 -0.58 -4.34
N ILE A 160 -8.78 -0.40 -3.69
CA ILE A 160 -8.44 -0.96 -2.37
C ILE A 160 -8.09 0.18 -1.42
N ILE A 161 -8.52 0.10 -0.15
CA ILE A 161 -8.14 1.04 0.90
C ILE A 161 -7.82 0.31 2.21
N THR A 162 -6.80 0.80 2.94
CA THR A 162 -6.25 0.14 4.14
C THR A 162 -6.34 0.99 5.41
N PRO A 163 -7.47 1.65 5.73
CA PRO A 163 -7.55 2.57 6.85
C PRO A 163 -7.43 1.85 8.20
N ASN A 164 -6.84 2.52 9.19
CA ASN A 164 -7.09 2.23 10.59
C ASN A 164 -8.45 2.82 11.04
N LEU A 165 -8.85 2.61 12.29
CA LEU A 165 -10.14 3.09 12.78
C LEU A 165 -10.25 4.63 12.80
N THR A 166 -9.16 5.33 13.08
CA THR A 166 -9.12 6.81 13.07
C THR A 166 -9.34 7.32 11.65
N GLU A 167 -8.70 6.74 10.70
CA GLU A 167 -8.82 7.09 9.29
C GLU A 167 -10.21 6.77 8.75
N LEU A 168 -10.75 5.60 9.08
CA LEU A 168 -12.10 5.20 8.69
C LEU A 168 -13.14 6.20 9.20
N THR A 169 -13.08 6.56 10.48
CA THR A 169 -14.02 7.53 11.07
C THR A 169 -13.83 8.94 10.51
N THR A 170 -12.58 9.36 10.28
CA THR A 170 -12.26 10.67 9.66
C THR A 170 -12.80 10.76 8.22
N LEU A 171 -12.64 9.72 7.42
CA LEU A 171 -13.16 9.67 6.04
C LEU A 171 -14.69 9.79 6.00
N LEU A 172 -15.37 9.30 7.03
CA LEU A 172 -16.83 9.31 7.14
C LEU A 172 -17.39 10.50 7.92
N ASP A 173 -16.57 11.45 8.38
CA ASP A 173 -16.97 12.55 9.29
C ASP A 173 -17.63 12.06 10.60
N LEU A 174 -17.24 10.88 11.07
CA LEU A 174 -17.72 10.32 12.33
C LEU A 174 -16.75 10.65 13.48
N PRO A 175 -17.26 10.82 14.71
CA PRO A 175 -16.39 10.91 15.86
C PRO A 175 -15.64 9.57 16.08
N TYR A 176 -14.41 9.66 16.59
CA TYR A 176 -13.70 8.45 17.02
C TYR A 176 -14.45 7.84 18.22
N PRO A 177 -14.76 6.53 18.20
CA PRO A 177 -15.57 5.90 19.23
C PRO A 177 -14.83 5.89 20.60
N ASP A 178 -15.57 6.12 21.66
CA ASP A 178 -15.13 6.03 23.05
C ASP A 178 -15.31 4.63 23.67
N HIS A 179 -15.78 3.69 22.87
CA HIS A 179 -16.03 2.29 23.21
C HIS A 179 -15.36 1.32 22.24
N THR A 180 -15.32 0.04 22.58
CA THR A 180 -14.89 -0.99 21.65
C THR A 180 -15.90 -1.14 20.51
N VAL A 181 -15.45 -0.88 19.28
CA VAL A 181 -16.30 -0.91 18.09
C VAL A 181 -16.82 -2.31 17.84
N THR A 182 -18.11 -2.41 17.60
CA THR A 182 -18.78 -3.67 17.27
C THR A 182 -18.61 -4.04 15.79
N ILE A 183 -18.77 -5.31 15.47
CA ILE A 183 -18.76 -5.81 14.08
C ILE A 183 -19.83 -5.10 13.23
N GLU A 184 -21.01 -4.86 13.79
CA GLU A 184 -22.11 -4.19 13.08
C GLU A 184 -21.80 -2.72 12.77
N GLU A 185 -21.11 -2.03 13.65
CA GLU A 185 -20.64 -0.66 13.39
C GLU A 185 -19.59 -0.64 12.29
N LEU A 186 -18.59 -1.55 12.33
CA LEU A 186 -17.59 -1.69 11.29
C LEU A 186 -18.22 -2.00 9.92
N LYS A 187 -19.21 -2.89 9.88
CA LYS A 187 -19.97 -3.18 8.65
C LYS A 187 -20.62 -1.94 8.07
N LYS A 188 -21.34 -1.17 8.89
CA LYS A 188 -22.01 0.07 8.46
C LYS A 188 -21.01 1.09 7.94
N MET A 189 -19.88 1.26 8.61
CA MET A 189 -18.84 2.18 8.20
C MET A 189 -18.18 1.74 6.89
N CYS A 190 -17.87 0.46 6.72
CA CYS A 190 -17.30 -0.06 5.47
C CYS A 190 -18.27 0.08 4.30
N ILE A 191 -19.57 -0.20 4.48
CA ILE A 191 -20.59 0.00 3.45
C ILE A 191 -20.66 1.48 3.04
N ALA A 192 -20.66 2.39 4.02
CA ALA A 192 -20.70 3.83 3.76
C ALA A 192 -19.44 4.32 3.01
N LEU A 193 -18.27 3.78 3.34
CA LEU A 193 -17.03 4.11 2.64
C LEU A 193 -17.00 3.51 1.23
N ALA A 194 -17.45 2.27 1.06
CA ALA A 194 -17.54 1.61 -0.24
C ALA A 194 -18.47 2.33 -1.22
N ALA A 195 -19.53 2.98 -0.72
CA ALA A 195 -20.42 3.81 -1.52
C ALA A 195 -19.70 5.04 -2.12
N GLN A 196 -18.51 5.40 -1.63
CA GLN A 196 -17.71 6.52 -2.13
C GLN A 196 -16.68 6.12 -3.20
N GLY A 197 -16.43 4.83 -3.43
CA GLY A 197 -15.51 4.36 -4.47
C GLY A 197 -14.88 3.00 -4.26
N PRO A 198 -14.21 2.75 -3.11
CA PRO A 198 -13.45 1.51 -2.90
C PRO A 198 -14.32 0.25 -2.98
N LYS A 199 -13.79 -0.78 -3.64
CA LYS A 199 -14.43 -2.11 -3.74
C LYS A 199 -13.96 -3.03 -2.63
N HIS A 200 -12.73 -2.85 -2.17
CA HIS A 200 -12.07 -3.65 -1.16
C HIS A 200 -11.58 -2.73 -0.03
N ILE A 201 -11.98 -3.03 1.19
CA ILE A 201 -11.60 -2.26 2.38
C ILE A 201 -11.04 -3.23 3.41
N VAL A 202 -9.89 -2.94 3.96
CA VAL A 202 -9.41 -3.60 5.17
C VAL A 202 -9.21 -2.56 6.27
N VAL A 203 -10.03 -2.65 7.31
CA VAL A 203 -9.82 -1.83 8.51
C VAL A 203 -8.79 -2.53 9.38
N THR A 204 -7.60 -1.92 9.48
CA THR A 204 -6.43 -2.54 10.10
C THR A 204 -6.37 -2.27 11.60
N GLY A 205 -5.77 -3.19 12.35
CA GLY A 205 -5.38 -2.96 13.74
C GLY A 205 -6.53 -2.77 14.73
N ILE A 206 -7.73 -3.30 14.43
CA ILE A 206 -8.87 -3.21 15.34
C ILE A 206 -8.58 -4.01 16.62
N ARG A 207 -8.56 -3.33 17.77
CA ARG A 207 -8.42 -3.98 19.07
C ARG A 207 -9.69 -4.76 19.39
N PHE A 208 -9.64 -6.06 19.21
CA PHE A 208 -10.79 -6.94 19.47
C PHE A 208 -10.93 -7.24 20.98
N ASN A 209 -9.80 -7.46 21.65
CA ASN A 209 -9.72 -7.62 23.10
C ASN A 209 -8.30 -7.25 23.59
N LYS A 210 -7.97 -7.61 24.86
CA LYS A 210 -6.65 -7.28 25.44
C LYS A 210 -5.46 -7.98 24.76
N THR A 211 -5.70 -9.15 24.18
CA THR A 211 -4.65 -10.03 23.62
C THR A 211 -4.74 -10.23 22.11
N GLN A 212 -5.80 -9.70 21.46
CA GLN A 212 -6.02 -9.91 20.05
C GLN A 212 -6.34 -8.62 19.32
N ILE A 213 -5.86 -8.53 18.10
CA ILE A 213 -6.23 -7.54 17.09
C ILE A 213 -6.88 -8.24 15.91
N ALA A 214 -7.71 -7.51 15.19
CA ALA A 214 -8.37 -7.98 13.98
C ALA A 214 -8.12 -7.02 12.81
N ASN A 215 -7.96 -7.56 11.62
CA ASN A 215 -8.12 -6.84 10.38
C ASN A 215 -9.50 -7.18 9.82
N PHE A 216 -10.37 -6.18 9.74
CA PHE A 216 -11.75 -6.35 9.31
C PHE A 216 -11.84 -6.11 7.80
N ILE A 217 -12.36 -7.10 7.06
CA ILE A 217 -12.34 -7.13 5.60
C ILE A 217 -13.76 -6.95 5.05
N TYR A 218 -13.89 -5.99 4.16
CA TYR A 218 -15.05 -5.81 3.31
C TYR A 218 -14.65 -6.00 1.84
N ASN A 219 -15.33 -6.92 1.18
CA ASN A 219 -15.33 -7.05 -0.27
C ASN A 219 -16.71 -6.67 -0.79
N LYS A 220 -16.75 -5.91 -1.86
CA LYS A 220 -18.02 -5.62 -2.52
C LYS A 220 -18.65 -6.94 -2.99
N ASP A 221 -19.95 -7.12 -2.67
CA ASP A 221 -20.74 -8.28 -3.07
C ASP A 221 -20.36 -9.62 -2.37
N GLU A 222 -19.53 -9.56 -1.31
CA GLU A 222 -19.16 -10.71 -0.49
C GLU A 222 -19.54 -10.51 0.98
N ASP A 223 -19.53 -11.62 1.75
CA ASP A 223 -19.69 -11.56 3.20
C ASP A 223 -18.47 -10.90 3.86
N PHE A 224 -18.73 -10.19 4.97
CA PHE A 224 -17.66 -9.62 5.78
C PHE A 224 -16.80 -10.71 6.41
N GLN A 225 -15.49 -10.50 6.38
CA GLN A 225 -14.51 -11.43 6.91
C GLN A 225 -13.60 -10.73 7.93
N MET A 226 -12.92 -11.51 8.75
CA MET A 226 -11.91 -11.00 9.68
C MET A 226 -10.68 -11.90 9.68
N VAL A 227 -9.52 -11.28 9.79
CA VAL A 227 -8.27 -11.96 10.08
C VAL A 227 -7.83 -11.56 11.48
N MET A 228 -7.86 -12.53 12.39
CA MET A 228 -7.44 -12.36 13.78
C MET A 228 -5.93 -12.59 13.90
N ALA A 229 -5.27 -11.81 14.74
CA ALA A 229 -3.88 -11.99 15.11
C ALA A 229 -3.70 -11.74 16.62
N ASP A 230 -2.70 -12.38 17.21
CA ASP A 230 -2.31 -12.07 18.58
C ASP A 230 -1.69 -10.67 18.63
N ARG A 231 -2.03 -9.92 19.67
CA ARG A 231 -1.42 -8.64 19.94
C ARG A 231 -0.06 -8.86 20.60
N ILE A 232 0.98 -8.66 19.81
CA ILE A 232 2.38 -8.84 20.24
C ILE A 232 3.02 -7.46 20.35
N GLY A 233 3.66 -7.16 21.47
CA GLY A 233 4.43 -5.92 21.68
C GLY A 233 3.61 -4.63 21.54
N GLY A 234 4.33 -3.54 21.24
CA GLY A 234 3.80 -2.20 20.99
C GLY A 234 3.63 -1.86 19.51
N ASP A 235 3.20 -0.63 19.26
CA ASP A 235 3.05 -0.11 17.89
C ASP A 235 4.43 0.20 17.30
N ARG A 236 4.63 -0.16 16.02
CA ARG A 236 5.91 0.03 15.34
C ARG A 236 5.73 0.81 14.05
N SER A 237 6.66 1.73 13.79
CA SER A 237 6.69 2.48 12.54
C SER A 237 6.74 1.53 11.33
N GLY A 238 6.08 1.91 10.24
CA GLY A 238 6.05 1.17 8.98
C GLY A 238 5.13 -0.06 8.95
N THR A 239 4.41 -0.37 10.04
CA THR A 239 3.45 -1.50 10.04
C THR A 239 2.40 -1.36 8.94
N GLY A 240 1.85 -0.15 8.74
CA GLY A 240 0.90 0.17 7.66
C GLY A 240 1.52 -0.07 6.28
N ASP A 241 2.74 0.45 6.06
CA ASP A 241 3.46 0.29 4.79
C ASP A 241 3.72 -1.19 4.46
N VAL A 242 4.08 -2.00 5.46
CA VAL A 242 4.25 -3.46 5.29
C VAL A 242 2.92 -4.10 4.90
N ILE A 243 1.83 -3.79 5.60
CA ILE A 243 0.49 -4.34 5.32
C ILE A 243 0.07 -3.98 3.89
N ALA A 244 0.09 -2.69 3.55
CA ALA A 244 -0.31 -2.20 2.23
C ALA A 244 0.52 -2.82 1.10
N SER A 245 1.85 -2.94 1.30
CA SER A 245 2.75 -3.51 0.30
C SER A 245 2.56 -5.01 0.08
N VAL A 246 2.38 -5.78 1.16
CA VAL A 246 2.11 -7.22 1.05
C VAL A 246 0.75 -7.45 0.39
N ILE A 247 -0.29 -6.70 0.77
CA ILE A 247 -1.61 -6.79 0.13
C ILE A 247 -1.49 -6.47 -1.37
N ALA A 248 -0.84 -5.37 -1.72
CA ALA A 248 -0.67 -4.97 -3.12
C ALA A 248 0.06 -6.05 -3.93
N GLY A 249 1.17 -6.56 -3.43
CA GLY A 249 1.98 -7.58 -4.11
C GLY A 249 1.25 -8.91 -4.28
N MET A 250 0.59 -9.40 -3.25
CA MET A 250 -0.22 -10.63 -3.28
C MET A 250 -1.36 -10.48 -4.28
N TYR A 251 -2.12 -9.38 -4.21
CA TYR A 251 -3.24 -9.13 -5.09
C TYR A 251 -2.79 -8.98 -6.57
N MET A 252 -1.65 -8.30 -6.81
CA MET A 252 -1.03 -8.26 -8.14
C MET A 252 -0.65 -9.65 -8.65
N ASN A 253 -0.23 -10.56 -7.78
CA ASN A 253 0.14 -11.93 -8.15
C ASN A 253 -1.06 -12.89 -8.30
N GLY A 254 -2.29 -12.36 -8.15
CA GLY A 254 -3.53 -13.08 -8.47
C GLY A 254 -4.17 -13.78 -7.28
N HIS A 255 -3.68 -13.54 -6.06
CA HIS A 255 -4.35 -14.02 -4.85
C HIS A 255 -5.64 -13.24 -4.57
N SER A 256 -6.57 -13.85 -3.87
CA SER A 256 -7.78 -13.15 -3.42
C SER A 256 -7.44 -12.04 -2.43
N PHE A 257 -8.34 -11.07 -2.26
CA PHE A 257 -8.12 -9.99 -1.29
C PHE A 257 -8.02 -10.54 0.14
N TYR A 258 -8.84 -11.53 0.49
CA TYR A 258 -8.77 -12.18 1.80
C TYR A 258 -7.41 -12.85 2.06
N GLU A 259 -6.90 -13.63 1.09
CA GLU A 259 -5.57 -14.26 1.21
C GLU A 259 -4.46 -13.23 1.33
N SER A 260 -4.56 -12.13 0.57
CA SER A 260 -3.61 -11.02 0.63
C SER A 260 -3.56 -10.37 2.02
N VAL A 261 -4.72 -10.09 2.62
CA VAL A 261 -4.81 -9.55 3.99
C VAL A 261 -4.32 -10.56 5.02
N LYS A 262 -4.68 -11.83 4.88
CA LYS A 262 -4.24 -12.91 5.78
C LYS A 262 -2.72 -13.06 5.78
N LYS A 263 -2.11 -13.03 4.60
CA LYS A 263 -0.63 -13.08 4.45
C LYS A 263 0.01 -11.85 5.08
N ALA A 264 -0.52 -10.66 4.82
CA ALA A 264 0.01 -9.41 5.39
C ALA A 264 -0.03 -9.43 6.92
N ALA A 265 -1.15 -9.83 7.53
CA ALA A 265 -1.29 -9.94 8.97
C ALA A 265 -0.31 -10.95 9.59
N ALA A 266 -0.18 -12.13 8.99
CA ALA A 266 0.77 -13.16 9.45
C ALA A 266 2.22 -12.69 9.33
N TYR A 267 2.55 -12.02 8.23
CA TYR A 267 3.90 -11.48 7.99
C TYR A 267 4.27 -10.41 9.03
N VAL A 268 3.37 -9.46 9.27
CA VAL A 268 3.56 -8.42 10.30
C VAL A 268 3.72 -9.02 11.69
N SER A 269 2.86 -9.97 12.08
CA SER A 269 2.96 -10.65 13.39
C SER A 269 4.32 -11.31 13.58
N LYS A 270 4.83 -11.97 12.54
CA LYS A 270 6.16 -12.61 12.55
C LYS A 270 7.29 -11.59 12.72
N CYS A 271 7.20 -10.46 12.01
CA CYS A 271 8.18 -9.38 12.12
C CYS A 271 8.17 -8.72 13.52
N ILE A 272 6.96 -8.51 14.10
CA ILE A 272 6.82 -7.96 15.45
C ILE A 272 7.43 -8.93 16.48
N SER A 273 7.12 -10.24 16.40
CA SER A 273 7.70 -11.25 17.30
C SER A 273 9.24 -11.21 17.31
N TYR A 274 9.84 -11.15 16.11
CA TYR A 274 11.30 -10.99 16.00
C TYR A 274 11.82 -9.72 16.68
N CYS A 275 11.13 -8.59 16.49
CA CYS A 275 11.53 -7.33 17.10
C CYS A 275 11.45 -7.38 18.63
N GLU A 276 10.42 -8.01 19.20
CA GLU A 276 10.25 -8.17 20.65
C GLU A 276 11.33 -9.10 21.24
N GLU A 277 11.56 -10.26 20.62
CA GLU A 277 12.59 -11.22 21.02
C GLU A 277 14.00 -10.59 21.04
N ASN A 278 14.28 -9.73 20.07
CA ASN A 278 15.58 -9.07 19.91
C ASN A 278 15.64 -7.67 20.56
N LYS A 279 14.57 -7.25 21.26
CA LYS A 279 14.50 -5.95 21.97
C LYS A 279 14.79 -4.75 21.05
N VAL A 280 14.33 -4.83 19.79
CA VAL A 280 14.48 -3.72 18.84
C VAL A 280 13.61 -2.55 19.31
N PRO A 281 14.12 -1.32 19.41
CA PRO A 281 13.31 -0.15 19.77
C PRO A 281 12.11 0.02 18.84
N GLU A 282 10.93 0.35 19.38
CA GLU A 282 9.68 0.46 18.62
C GLU A 282 9.79 1.45 17.45
N TYR A 283 10.41 2.61 17.70
CA TYR A 283 10.64 3.66 16.69
C TYR A 283 11.70 3.31 15.62
N TRP A 284 12.39 2.16 15.73
CA TRP A 284 13.24 1.65 14.64
C TRP A 284 12.44 0.90 13.56
N GLY A 285 11.14 0.70 13.79
CA GLY A 285 10.24 0.05 12.88
C GLY A 285 10.34 -1.48 12.88
N LEU A 286 9.65 -2.09 11.94
CA LEU A 286 9.60 -3.54 11.78
C LEU A 286 10.84 -4.09 11.07
N CYS A 287 11.47 -5.13 11.62
CA CYS A 287 12.56 -5.86 10.98
C CYS A 287 12.03 -6.81 9.88
N PHE A 288 11.39 -6.26 8.88
CA PHE A 288 10.76 -7.00 7.79
C PHE A 288 11.77 -7.74 6.91
N GLU A 289 13.00 -7.26 6.85
CA GLU A 289 14.09 -7.83 6.04
C GLU A 289 14.37 -9.29 6.40
N MET A 290 14.16 -9.66 7.66
CA MET A 290 14.44 -11.01 8.17
C MET A 290 13.56 -12.09 7.52
N TYR A 291 12.42 -11.68 6.96
CA TYR A 291 11.42 -12.60 6.44
C TYR A 291 11.04 -12.35 4.98
N LEU A 292 11.81 -11.54 4.23
CA LEU A 292 11.54 -11.28 2.80
C LEU A 292 11.43 -12.57 1.97
N LYS A 293 12.17 -13.62 2.36
CA LYS A 293 12.08 -14.92 1.70
C LYS A 293 10.66 -15.50 1.74
N ASP A 294 9.91 -15.26 2.81
CA ASP A 294 8.54 -15.78 2.97
C ASP A 294 7.54 -15.19 1.94
N LEU A 295 7.94 -14.12 1.25
CA LEU A 295 7.17 -13.46 0.21
C LEU A 295 7.57 -13.91 -1.20
N VAL A 296 8.76 -14.50 -1.36
CA VAL A 296 9.27 -14.98 -2.66
C VAL A 296 8.47 -16.17 -3.17
N ASP A 297 8.02 -17.02 -2.25
CA ASP A 297 7.31 -18.27 -2.57
C ASP A 297 5.84 -18.03 -2.95
N GLU A 298 5.34 -16.80 -2.81
CA GLU A 298 3.96 -16.39 -3.15
C GLU A 298 3.83 -15.83 -4.58
N CYS A 299 4.84 -16.05 -5.45
CA CYS A 299 4.94 -15.42 -6.78
C CYS A 299 4.74 -16.40 -7.92
#